data_93e9f367eb467d320bc9d14a9426cec2
#
_entry.id   93e9f367eb467d320bc9d14a9426cec2
#
_cell.length_a   1.000
_cell.length_b   1.000
_cell.length_c   1.000
_cell.angle_alpha   90.00
_cell.angle_beta   90.00
_cell.angle_gamma   90.00
#
_symmetry.space_group_name_H-M   'P 1'
#
loop_
_entity.id
_entity.type
_entity.pdbx_description
1 polymer ?
#
loop_
_entity_poly.entity_id
_entity_poly.type
_entity_poly.pdbx_seq_one_letter_code
_entity_poly.pdbx_strand_id
1 'polypeptide(L)'
;SNIELDGCMFRWKYPLWYSKHIALNNTTWFENARAGVWYTDDIKVSDCLIEAPKNFRRCNGLMLENVSFANAAETLWNCNNVEIDKVLAKGDYFAMNCKDMRIDGLTLYGNYCFDGAENVTISNSKLLSKDAFWNSRNITVRNSFISGEYLGWNAEDLTLIDCTIESLQGLCYIEHLTLKNCKLINTTLAFEYSSVNADITGSVDSVLNPSQGRITADSIGELTIEPDKVDPSKTTIICRDNCGGKGSKGCA
;
A
#
# COMPACT_ATOMS: atom_id res chain seq x y z
N SER A 1 -9.08 -7.77 30.95
CA SER A 1 -9.79 -6.58 31.43
C SER A 1 -10.75 -6.12 30.34
N ASN A 2 -11.95 -5.71 30.70
CA ASN A 2 -12.87 -5.00 29.81
C ASN A 2 -12.73 -3.52 30.14
N ILE A 3 -12.34 -2.71 29.17
CA ILE A 3 -12.08 -1.27 29.35
C ILE A 3 -12.92 -0.53 28.29
N GLU A 4 -13.83 0.28 28.74
CA GLU A 4 -14.62 1.17 27.89
C GLU A 4 -14.32 2.61 28.27
N LEU A 5 -13.89 3.42 27.31
CA LEU A 5 -13.54 4.83 27.49
C LEU A 5 -14.24 5.65 26.41
N ASP A 6 -15.00 6.64 26.85
CA ASP A 6 -15.69 7.59 25.98
C ASP A 6 -15.36 9.02 26.39
N GLY A 7 -15.11 9.89 25.42
CA GLY A 7 -14.82 11.31 25.67
C GLY A 7 -13.55 11.56 26.49
N CYS A 8 -12.58 10.65 26.45
CA CYS A 8 -11.39 10.72 27.28
C CYS A 8 -10.23 11.46 26.61
N MET A 9 -9.21 11.77 27.42
CA MET A 9 -7.97 12.41 26.95
C MET A 9 -6.75 11.67 27.52
N PHE A 10 -5.88 11.17 26.64
CA PHE A 10 -4.58 10.64 27.02
C PHE A 10 -3.49 11.71 26.86
N ARG A 11 -2.74 11.97 27.91
CA ARG A 11 -1.68 12.98 27.93
C ARG A 11 -0.29 12.45 28.24
N TRP A 12 -0.18 11.19 28.65
CA TRP A 12 1.09 10.59 29.07
C TRP A 12 1.38 9.30 28.29
N LYS A 13 2.66 8.93 28.24
CA LYS A 13 3.19 7.72 27.59
C LYS A 13 2.56 6.44 28.14
N TYR A 14 2.57 5.43 27.28
CA TYR A 14 2.29 4.03 27.62
C TYR A 14 0.84 3.74 28.08
N PRO A 15 -0.19 4.37 27.52
CA PRO A 15 -1.55 3.99 27.87
C PRO A 15 -1.87 2.59 27.34
N LEU A 16 -2.63 1.82 28.13
CA LEU A 16 -3.28 0.56 27.73
C LEU A 16 -2.30 -0.54 27.22
N TRP A 17 -1.18 -0.70 27.89
CA TRP A 17 -0.27 -1.81 27.63
C TRP A 17 -0.77 -3.11 28.25
N TYR A 18 -0.52 -4.26 27.56
CA TYR A 18 -0.86 -5.61 28.04
C TYR A 18 -2.34 -5.74 28.48
N SER A 19 -3.22 -5.10 27.74
CA SER A 19 -4.67 -5.10 28.05
C SER A 19 -5.44 -5.98 27.07
N LYS A 20 -6.73 -6.22 27.35
CA LYS A 20 -7.64 -6.97 26.47
C LYS A 20 -9.04 -6.40 26.53
N HIS A 21 -9.78 -6.56 25.40
CA HIS A 21 -11.17 -6.13 25.25
C HIS A 21 -11.35 -4.65 25.58
N ILE A 22 -10.82 -3.79 24.70
CA ILE A 22 -10.83 -2.35 24.85
C ILE A 22 -11.77 -1.73 23.81
N ALA A 23 -12.64 -0.85 24.26
CA ALA A 23 -13.40 0.04 23.39
C ALA A 23 -13.06 1.51 23.75
N LEU A 24 -12.60 2.25 22.75
CA LEU A 24 -12.30 3.67 22.85
C LEU A 24 -13.16 4.43 21.86
N ASN A 25 -13.91 5.39 22.35
CA ASN A 25 -14.77 6.24 21.53
C ASN A 25 -14.54 7.71 21.86
N ASN A 26 -14.60 8.59 20.84
CA ASN A 26 -14.54 10.03 21.01
C ASN A 26 -13.38 10.49 21.92
N THR A 27 -12.21 9.86 21.74
CA THR A 27 -11.03 10.03 22.62
C THR A 27 -9.91 10.73 21.87
N THR A 28 -9.24 11.67 22.56
CA THR A 28 -8.07 12.37 22.01
C THR A 28 -6.79 11.90 22.68
N TRP A 29 -5.79 11.51 21.86
CA TRP A 29 -4.43 11.22 22.31
C TRP A 29 -3.49 12.33 21.91
N PHE A 30 -3.05 13.11 22.89
CA PHE A 30 -2.11 14.18 22.66
C PHE A 30 -0.71 13.65 22.35
N GLU A 31 0.15 14.46 21.76
CA GLU A 31 1.48 14.07 21.28
C GLU A 31 2.31 13.30 22.31
N ASN A 32 2.23 13.63 23.60
CA ASN A 32 2.95 12.96 24.66
C ASN A 32 2.41 11.57 25.05
N ALA A 33 1.21 11.18 24.57
CA ALA A 33 0.64 9.85 24.78
C ALA A 33 1.24 8.80 23.83
N ARG A 34 2.48 8.98 23.42
CA ARG A 34 3.23 8.13 22.51
C ARG A 34 3.52 6.75 23.09
N ALA A 35 3.80 5.81 22.21
CA ALA A 35 4.02 4.41 22.53
C ALA A 35 2.83 3.83 23.32
N GLY A 36 1.64 4.20 22.89
CA GLY A 36 0.37 3.72 23.45
C GLY A 36 -0.07 2.41 22.85
N VAL A 37 -0.86 1.66 23.60
CA VAL A 37 -1.53 0.41 23.18
C VAL A 37 -0.56 -0.60 22.54
N TRP A 38 0.35 -1.11 23.35
CA TRP A 38 1.28 -2.17 22.96
C TRP A 38 0.90 -3.50 23.63
N TYR A 39 1.07 -4.60 22.89
CA TYR A 39 0.80 -5.96 23.37
C TYR A 39 -0.63 -6.14 23.88
N THR A 40 -1.58 -5.61 23.15
CA THR A 40 -2.99 -5.52 23.56
C THR A 40 -3.87 -6.19 22.52
N ASP A 41 -4.86 -6.94 22.96
CA ASP A 41 -5.75 -7.72 22.12
C ASP A 41 -7.20 -7.21 22.18
N ASP A 42 -7.95 -7.43 21.09
CA ASP A 42 -9.37 -7.11 20.95
C ASP A 42 -9.66 -5.62 21.24
N ILE A 43 -9.23 -4.76 20.33
CA ILE A 43 -9.30 -3.31 20.48
C ILE A 43 -10.26 -2.73 19.44
N LYS A 44 -11.23 -1.95 19.88
CA LYS A 44 -12.03 -1.10 19.00
C LYS A 44 -11.74 0.37 19.31
N VAL A 45 -11.42 1.15 18.28
CA VAL A 45 -11.18 2.60 18.36
C VAL A 45 -12.07 3.28 17.34
N SER A 46 -12.97 4.15 17.79
CA SER A 46 -13.91 4.88 16.93
C SER A 46 -13.95 6.37 17.26
N ASP A 47 -14.11 7.18 16.21
CA ASP A 47 -14.26 8.64 16.32
C ASP A 47 -13.15 9.32 17.13
N CYS A 48 -11.89 8.90 16.94
CA CYS A 48 -10.77 9.33 17.75
C CYS A 48 -9.77 10.20 16.96
N LEU A 49 -9.15 11.15 17.68
CA LEU A 49 -8.00 11.92 17.22
C LEU A 49 -6.74 11.45 17.94
N ILE A 50 -5.72 11.03 17.17
CA ILE A 50 -4.47 10.52 17.70
C ILE A 50 -3.31 11.39 17.17
N GLU A 51 -2.78 12.25 18.03
CA GLU A 51 -1.62 13.10 17.70
C GLU A 51 -0.30 12.40 18.00
N ALA A 52 -0.32 11.39 18.85
CA ALA A 52 0.87 10.70 19.32
C ALA A 52 1.37 9.65 18.32
N PRO A 53 2.68 9.58 18.04
CA PRO A 53 3.29 8.55 17.22
C PRO A 53 3.47 7.23 17.97
N LYS A 54 3.84 6.17 17.23
CA LYS A 54 4.25 4.85 17.76
C LYS A 54 3.13 4.14 18.52
N ASN A 55 1.90 4.25 18.04
CA ASN A 55 0.75 3.58 18.62
C ASN A 55 0.50 2.22 17.96
N PHE A 56 -0.19 1.34 18.70
CA PHE A 56 -0.58 -0.02 18.24
C PHE A 56 0.61 -0.84 17.76
N ARG A 57 1.32 -1.44 18.70
CA ARG A 57 2.41 -2.39 18.39
C ARG A 57 2.14 -3.74 18.99
N ARG A 58 2.34 -4.79 18.16
CA ARG A 58 2.15 -6.19 18.57
C ARG A 58 0.76 -6.40 19.18
N CYS A 59 -0.24 -5.79 18.56
CA CYS A 59 -1.63 -5.95 18.90
C CYS A 59 -2.28 -7.01 17.99
N ASN A 60 -3.31 -7.67 18.50
CA ASN A 60 -4.08 -8.63 17.74
C ASN A 60 -5.58 -8.37 17.87
N GLY A 61 -6.31 -8.34 16.75
CA GLY A 61 -7.72 -7.97 16.75
C GLY A 61 -7.92 -6.47 16.98
N LEU A 62 -7.58 -5.64 16.00
CA LEU A 62 -7.69 -4.19 16.08
C LEU A 62 -8.69 -3.68 15.04
N MET A 63 -9.69 -2.92 15.47
CA MET A 63 -10.63 -2.21 14.60
C MET A 63 -10.45 -0.70 14.79
N LEU A 64 -10.20 0.01 13.69
CA LEU A 64 -10.12 1.47 13.63
C LEU A 64 -11.24 1.99 12.71
N GLU A 65 -12.14 2.79 13.26
CA GLU A 65 -13.28 3.36 12.54
C GLU A 65 -13.32 4.87 12.72
N ASN A 66 -13.27 5.63 11.63
CA ASN A 66 -13.30 7.09 11.65
C ASN A 66 -12.21 7.70 12.57
N VAL A 67 -10.96 7.25 12.39
CA VAL A 67 -9.82 7.70 13.23
C VAL A 67 -8.89 8.60 12.42
N SER A 68 -8.46 9.69 13.03
CA SER A 68 -7.46 10.59 12.46
C SER A 68 -6.14 10.52 13.24
N PHE A 69 -5.06 10.12 12.54
CA PHE A 69 -3.70 10.16 13.06
C PHE A 69 -2.99 11.40 12.52
N ALA A 70 -2.86 12.43 13.33
CA ALA A 70 -2.08 13.62 12.96
C ALA A 70 -0.58 13.30 12.85
N ASN A 71 -0.09 12.34 13.64
CA ASN A 71 1.24 11.75 13.53
C ASN A 71 1.17 10.23 13.63
N ALA A 72 1.13 9.57 12.48
CA ALA A 72 1.08 8.11 12.36
C ALA A 72 2.46 7.46 12.28
N ALA A 73 3.54 8.20 12.55
CA ALA A 73 4.89 7.66 12.45
C ALA A 73 5.06 6.38 13.28
N GLU A 74 5.53 5.32 12.63
CA GLU A 74 5.74 4.01 13.25
C GLU A 74 4.49 3.45 13.98
N THR A 75 3.32 3.66 13.42
CA THR A 75 2.03 3.19 13.94
C THR A 75 1.62 1.90 13.27
N LEU A 76 0.93 1.01 13.98
CA LEU A 76 0.58 -0.34 13.53
C LEU A 76 1.81 -1.18 13.16
N TRP A 77 2.67 -1.48 14.12
CA TRP A 77 3.84 -2.32 13.88
C TRP A 77 3.63 -3.74 14.42
N ASN A 78 3.85 -4.74 13.57
CA ASN A 78 3.70 -6.16 13.92
C ASN A 78 2.32 -6.48 14.54
N CYS A 79 1.26 -5.87 14.01
CA CYS A 79 -0.11 -6.15 14.41
C CYS A 79 -0.74 -7.21 13.50
N ASN A 80 -1.70 -7.97 14.04
CA ASN A 80 -2.42 -8.99 13.28
C ASN A 80 -3.93 -8.79 13.41
N ASN A 81 -4.69 -9.27 12.40
CA ASN A 81 -6.15 -9.17 12.39
C ASN A 81 -6.61 -7.72 12.56
N VAL A 82 -6.28 -6.87 11.59
CA VAL A 82 -6.55 -5.42 11.64
C VAL A 82 -7.64 -5.05 10.65
N GLU A 83 -8.66 -4.37 11.13
CA GLU A 83 -9.71 -3.76 10.31
C GLU A 83 -9.64 -2.23 10.38
N ILE A 84 -9.67 -1.58 9.23
CA ILE A 84 -9.61 -0.12 9.10
C ILE A 84 -10.77 0.36 8.24
N ASP A 85 -11.57 1.27 8.75
CA ASP A 85 -12.62 1.98 8.01
C ASP A 85 -12.50 3.50 8.21
N LYS A 86 -12.40 4.24 7.11
CA LYS A 86 -12.36 5.72 7.08
C LYS A 86 -11.29 6.32 8.00
N VAL A 87 -10.03 5.98 7.76
CA VAL A 87 -8.89 6.49 8.54
C VAL A 87 -8.08 7.50 7.73
N LEU A 88 -7.69 8.58 8.38
CA LEU A 88 -6.68 9.53 7.89
C LEU A 88 -5.38 9.34 8.69
N ALA A 89 -4.28 9.06 8.00
CA ALA A 89 -2.98 8.84 8.64
C ALA A 89 -1.88 9.69 7.97
N LYS A 90 -1.06 10.34 8.77
CA LYS A 90 0.11 11.10 8.31
C LYS A 90 1.35 10.68 9.08
N GLY A 91 2.31 10.05 8.40
CA GLY A 91 3.56 9.60 9.03
C GLY A 91 4.16 8.38 8.34
N ASP A 92 5.46 8.22 8.48
CA ASP A 92 6.24 7.15 7.87
C ASP A 92 6.11 5.82 8.61
N TYR A 93 6.34 4.72 7.89
CA TYR A 93 6.32 3.35 8.42
C TYR A 93 4.97 2.93 9.03
N PHE A 94 3.86 3.31 8.40
CA PHE A 94 2.53 2.87 8.80
C PHE A 94 2.30 1.41 8.40
N ALA A 95 1.81 0.60 9.32
CA ALA A 95 1.46 -0.83 9.15
C ALA A 95 2.65 -1.75 8.78
N MET A 96 3.83 -1.46 9.28
CA MET A 96 5.03 -2.27 9.06
C MET A 96 4.90 -3.67 9.69
N ASN A 97 5.20 -4.72 8.90
CA ASN A 97 5.11 -6.12 9.29
C ASN A 97 3.75 -6.54 9.89
N CYS A 98 2.68 -5.90 9.47
CA CYS A 98 1.34 -6.30 9.87
C CYS A 98 0.81 -7.44 9.00
N LYS A 99 -0.11 -8.24 9.58
CA LYS A 99 -0.70 -9.39 8.88
C LYS A 99 -2.21 -9.41 9.00
N ASP A 100 -2.84 -10.00 7.96
CA ASP A 100 -4.28 -10.24 7.95
C ASP A 100 -5.07 -8.94 8.15
N MET A 101 -4.89 -7.99 7.21
CA MET A 101 -5.53 -6.68 7.29
C MET A 101 -6.65 -6.53 6.25
N ARG A 102 -7.73 -5.89 6.66
CA ARG A 102 -8.79 -5.40 5.77
C ARG A 102 -8.95 -3.89 5.95
N ILE A 103 -8.82 -3.15 4.85
CA ILE A 103 -8.76 -1.69 4.86
C ILE A 103 -9.76 -1.14 3.84
N ASP A 104 -10.65 -0.27 4.28
CA ASP A 104 -11.53 0.51 3.43
C ASP A 104 -11.45 2.01 3.77
N GLY A 105 -11.28 2.85 2.76
CA GLY A 105 -11.30 4.30 2.93
C GLY A 105 -10.09 4.88 3.69
N LEU A 106 -8.89 4.31 3.54
CA LEU A 106 -7.67 4.88 4.11
C LEU A 106 -7.14 6.03 3.24
N THR A 107 -6.89 7.17 3.86
CA THR A 107 -6.08 8.24 3.27
C THR A 107 -4.75 8.33 4.01
N LEU A 108 -3.66 7.99 3.33
CA LEU A 108 -2.32 7.93 3.93
C LEU A 108 -1.36 8.89 3.23
N TYR A 109 -0.61 9.63 4.05
CA TYR A 109 0.50 10.47 3.65
C TYR A 109 1.74 10.09 4.46
N GLY A 110 2.71 9.41 3.85
CA GLY A 110 3.93 9.00 4.55
C GLY A 110 4.62 7.84 3.82
N ASN A 111 5.93 7.72 3.98
CA ASN A 111 6.76 6.78 3.26
C ASN A 111 6.80 5.40 3.95
N TYR A 112 7.19 4.37 3.19
CA TYR A 112 7.38 3.00 3.67
C TYR A 112 6.13 2.36 4.30
N CYS A 113 4.93 2.71 3.78
CA CYS A 113 3.73 2.07 4.29
C CYS A 113 3.64 0.61 3.85
N PHE A 114 3.15 -0.24 4.74
CA PHE A 114 2.98 -1.68 4.52
C PHE A 114 4.28 -2.44 4.20
N ASP A 115 5.44 -1.93 4.59
CA ASP A 115 6.71 -2.65 4.46
C ASP A 115 6.65 -3.96 5.25
N GLY A 116 6.93 -5.08 4.58
CA GLY A 116 6.86 -6.42 5.16
C GLY A 116 5.45 -6.89 5.55
N ALA A 117 4.38 -6.22 5.11
CA ALA A 117 3.02 -6.64 5.42
C ALA A 117 2.61 -7.89 4.62
N GLU A 118 1.73 -8.72 5.19
CA GLU A 118 1.24 -9.94 4.58
C GLU A 118 -0.29 -10.05 4.64
N ASN A 119 -0.92 -10.61 3.60
CA ASN A 119 -2.36 -10.87 3.54
C ASN A 119 -3.19 -9.60 3.75
N VAL A 120 -2.97 -8.57 2.95
CA VAL A 120 -3.65 -7.27 3.09
C VAL A 120 -4.60 -7.03 1.92
N THR A 121 -5.83 -6.66 2.23
CA THR A 121 -6.80 -6.17 1.24
C THR A 121 -7.11 -4.71 1.53
N ILE A 122 -6.93 -3.85 0.52
CA ILE A 122 -7.16 -2.41 0.60
C ILE A 122 -8.18 -2.02 -0.47
N SER A 123 -9.17 -1.22 -0.12
CA SER A 123 -10.17 -0.68 -1.04
C SER A 123 -10.46 0.80 -0.80
N ASN A 124 -10.93 1.49 -1.85
CA ASN A 124 -11.43 2.87 -1.79
C ASN A 124 -10.47 3.84 -1.08
N SER A 125 -9.15 3.68 -1.32
CA SER A 125 -8.11 4.32 -0.54
C SER A 125 -7.24 5.25 -1.37
N LYS A 126 -6.55 6.16 -0.68
CA LYS A 126 -5.55 7.06 -1.26
C LYS A 126 -4.23 6.91 -0.53
N LEU A 127 -3.23 6.38 -1.21
CA LEU A 127 -1.91 6.12 -0.64
C LEU A 127 -0.88 7.02 -1.32
N LEU A 128 -0.33 7.96 -0.60
CA LEU A 128 0.76 8.83 -1.03
C LEU A 128 2.01 8.44 -0.24
N SER A 129 2.79 7.51 -0.81
CA SER A 129 3.86 6.85 -0.10
C SER A 129 4.97 6.42 -1.05
N LYS A 130 6.13 7.03 -0.92
CA LYS A 130 7.36 6.46 -1.47
C LYS A 130 7.64 5.11 -0.80
N ASP A 131 8.17 4.16 -1.57
CA ASP A 131 8.55 2.83 -1.08
C ASP A 131 7.38 2.06 -0.41
N ALA A 132 6.14 2.27 -0.90
CA ALA A 132 5.00 1.51 -0.40
C ALA A 132 5.09 0.03 -0.79
N PHE A 133 4.64 -0.85 0.10
CA PHE A 133 4.58 -2.31 -0.10
C PHE A 133 5.94 -3.01 -0.26
N TRP A 134 7.04 -2.42 0.18
CA TRP A 134 8.33 -3.09 0.17
C TRP A 134 8.28 -4.41 0.94
N ASN A 135 8.93 -5.44 0.41
CA ASN A 135 9.01 -6.77 1.04
C ASN A 135 7.65 -7.38 1.42
N SER A 136 6.54 -6.87 0.89
CA SER A 136 5.20 -7.34 1.24
C SER A 136 4.80 -8.61 0.47
N ARG A 137 3.80 -9.34 0.98
CA ARG A 137 3.29 -10.56 0.36
C ARG A 137 1.77 -10.62 0.37
N ASN A 138 1.21 -11.12 -0.73
CA ASN A 138 -0.23 -11.33 -0.87
C ASN A 138 -1.04 -10.05 -0.55
N ILE A 139 -0.77 -9.00 -1.30
CA ILE A 139 -1.44 -7.70 -1.18
C ILE A 139 -2.43 -7.54 -2.33
N THR A 140 -3.66 -7.17 -2.03
CA THR A 140 -4.66 -6.78 -3.04
C THR A 140 -5.16 -5.38 -2.78
N VAL A 141 -5.03 -4.50 -3.77
CA VAL A 141 -5.57 -3.13 -3.72
C VAL A 141 -6.62 -2.94 -4.81
N ARG A 142 -7.76 -2.33 -4.44
CA ARG A 142 -8.89 -2.11 -5.36
C ARG A 142 -9.38 -0.66 -5.30
N ASN A 143 -9.84 -0.15 -6.45
CA ASN A 143 -10.53 1.14 -6.55
C ASN A 143 -9.81 2.25 -5.77
N SER A 144 -8.48 2.37 -5.97
CA SER A 144 -7.63 3.22 -5.16
C SER A 144 -6.67 4.06 -5.99
N PHE A 145 -6.21 5.16 -5.41
CA PHE A 145 -5.14 5.97 -5.95
C PHE A 145 -3.85 5.71 -5.17
N ILE A 146 -2.76 5.40 -5.89
CA ILE A 146 -1.46 5.10 -5.30
C ILE A 146 -0.42 5.99 -5.99
N SER A 147 0.29 6.80 -5.23
CA SER A 147 1.36 7.65 -5.76
C SER A 147 2.61 7.58 -4.89
N GLY A 148 3.76 7.38 -5.52
CA GLY A 148 5.07 7.34 -4.88
C GLY A 148 6.14 6.69 -5.76
N GLU A 149 7.40 6.87 -5.41
CA GLU A 149 8.53 6.20 -6.07
C GLU A 149 8.70 4.76 -5.55
N TYR A 150 9.28 3.87 -6.36
CA TYR A 150 9.70 2.51 -6.00
C TYR A 150 8.61 1.65 -5.35
N LEU A 151 7.37 1.75 -5.84
CA LEU A 151 6.24 0.97 -5.32
C LEU A 151 6.47 -0.53 -5.49
N GLY A 152 6.26 -1.31 -4.45
CA GLY A 152 6.26 -2.77 -4.45
C GLY A 152 7.63 -3.43 -4.52
N TRP A 153 8.72 -2.73 -4.33
CA TRP A 153 10.07 -3.30 -4.41
C TRP A 153 10.22 -4.56 -3.54
N ASN A 154 10.66 -5.65 -4.17
CA ASN A 154 10.81 -6.97 -3.53
C ASN A 154 9.50 -7.54 -2.93
N ALA A 155 8.36 -7.15 -3.47
CA ALA A 155 7.07 -7.74 -3.09
C ALA A 155 6.79 -9.04 -3.86
N GLU A 156 5.90 -9.86 -3.29
CA GLU A 156 5.41 -11.10 -3.88
C GLU A 156 3.88 -11.11 -3.87
N ASP A 157 3.26 -11.54 -4.97
CA ASP A 157 1.79 -11.62 -5.12
C ASP A 157 1.09 -10.25 -4.88
N LEU A 158 1.55 -9.19 -5.53
CA LEU A 158 0.89 -7.90 -5.52
C LEU A 158 -0.17 -7.80 -6.62
N THR A 159 -1.42 -7.58 -6.24
CA THR A 159 -2.56 -7.44 -7.17
C THR A 159 -3.21 -6.06 -7.04
N LEU A 160 -3.27 -5.32 -8.15
CA LEU A 160 -3.90 -3.99 -8.24
C LEU A 160 -5.07 -4.07 -9.22
N ILE A 161 -6.28 -3.66 -8.80
CA ILE A 161 -7.51 -3.76 -9.59
C ILE A 161 -8.23 -2.42 -9.57
N ASP A 162 -8.61 -1.92 -10.74
CA ASP A 162 -9.31 -0.64 -10.88
C ASP A 162 -8.58 0.53 -10.18
N CYS A 163 -7.24 0.50 -10.21
CA CYS A 163 -6.41 1.50 -9.54
C CYS A 163 -5.84 2.52 -10.53
N THR A 164 -5.65 3.74 -10.04
CA THR A 164 -4.80 4.74 -10.69
C THR A 164 -3.47 4.81 -9.96
N ILE A 165 -2.37 4.65 -10.69
CA ILE A 165 -1.02 4.52 -10.15
C ILE A 165 -0.13 5.58 -10.77
N GLU A 166 0.61 6.30 -9.95
CA GLU A 166 1.61 7.27 -10.35
C GLU A 166 2.94 6.93 -9.68
N SER A 167 3.97 6.58 -10.48
CA SER A 167 5.23 6.12 -9.88
C SER A 167 6.42 6.30 -10.81
N LEU A 168 7.45 6.94 -10.32
CA LEU A 168 8.76 6.91 -10.96
C LEU A 168 9.48 5.61 -10.56
N GLN A 169 10.02 4.88 -11.55
CA GLN A 169 10.62 3.56 -11.38
C GLN A 169 9.72 2.64 -10.54
N GLY A 170 8.45 2.59 -10.95
CA GLY A 170 7.40 1.92 -10.19
C GLY A 170 7.26 0.45 -10.54
N LEU A 171 6.80 -0.32 -9.55
CA LEU A 171 6.42 -1.73 -9.72
C LEU A 171 7.60 -2.60 -10.19
N CYS A 172 8.79 -2.38 -9.63
CA CYS A 172 10.02 -3.06 -9.96
C CYS A 172 10.36 -4.17 -8.95
N TYR A 173 11.05 -5.22 -9.41
CA TYR A 173 11.50 -6.35 -8.58
C TYR A 173 10.35 -7.06 -7.85
N ILE A 174 9.20 -7.23 -8.51
CA ILE A 174 8.02 -7.88 -7.95
C ILE A 174 7.86 -9.28 -8.56
N GLU A 175 7.63 -10.26 -7.71
CA GLU A 175 7.21 -11.59 -8.16
C GLU A 175 5.68 -11.66 -8.22
N HIS A 176 5.13 -12.12 -9.36
CA HIS A 176 3.69 -12.30 -9.60
C HIS A 176 2.86 -11.00 -9.46
N LEU A 177 3.34 -9.91 -10.06
CA LEU A 177 2.56 -8.67 -10.15
C LEU A 177 1.36 -8.84 -11.07
N THR A 178 0.17 -8.48 -10.61
CA THR A 178 -1.05 -8.47 -11.41
C THR A 178 -1.71 -7.09 -11.41
N LEU A 179 -1.92 -6.51 -12.59
CA LEU A 179 -2.73 -5.32 -12.79
C LEU A 179 -3.98 -5.68 -13.60
N LYS A 180 -5.16 -5.28 -13.12
CA LYS A 180 -6.44 -5.46 -13.81
C LYS A 180 -7.14 -4.13 -13.94
N ASN A 181 -7.41 -3.69 -15.18
CA ASN A 181 -8.09 -2.43 -15.48
C ASN A 181 -7.45 -1.23 -14.73
N CYS A 182 -6.12 -1.16 -14.71
CA CYS A 182 -5.40 -0.09 -14.02
C CYS A 182 -5.01 1.02 -14.99
N LYS A 183 -4.88 2.23 -14.47
CA LYS A 183 -4.35 3.39 -15.17
C LYS A 183 -3.00 3.77 -14.58
N LEU A 184 -1.97 3.83 -15.43
CA LEU A 184 -0.65 4.30 -15.07
C LEU A 184 -0.47 5.73 -15.59
N ILE A 185 -0.20 6.67 -14.70
CA ILE A 185 0.03 8.09 -15.05
C ILE A 185 1.40 8.51 -14.53
N ASN A 186 2.13 9.30 -15.29
CA ASN A 186 3.49 9.72 -14.91
C ASN A 186 4.34 8.54 -14.38
N THR A 187 4.17 7.36 -15.01
CA THR A 187 4.85 6.13 -14.55
C THR A 187 5.96 5.78 -15.52
N THR A 188 7.18 5.83 -15.05
CA THR A 188 8.41 5.60 -15.83
C THR A 188 9.15 4.37 -15.36
N LEU A 189 9.94 3.76 -16.27
CA LEU A 189 10.77 2.58 -16.00
C LEU A 189 10.00 1.43 -15.32
N ALA A 190 8.73 1.28 -15.70
CA ALA A 190 7.82 0.35 -15.05
C ALA A 190 8.26 -1.10 -15.26
N PHE A 191 8.04 -1.93 -14.24
CA PHE A 191 8.15 -3.39 -14.26
C PHE A 191 9.58 -3.95 -14.33
N GLU A 192 10.60 -3.14 -14.07
CA GLU A 192 12.00 -3.60 -14.12
C GLU A 192 12.18 -4.86 -13.24
N TYR A 193 12.67 -5.94 -13.84
CA TYR A 193 12.86 -7.27 -13.25
C TYR A 193 11.65 -7.89 -12.56
N SER A 194 10.43 -7.43 -12.90
CA SER A 194 9.19 -8.00 -12.34
C SER A 194 8.60 -9.08 -13.25
N SER A 195 8.03 -10.13 -12.67
CA SER A 195 7.09 -11.00 -13.37
C SER A 195 5.71 -10.37 -13.34
N VAL A 196 5.13 -10.07 -14.51
CA VAL A 196 3.97 -9.17 -14.59
C VAL A 196 2.87 -9.70 -15.51
N ASN A 197 1.62 -9.60 -15.05
CA ASN A 197 0.43 -9.76 -15.86
C ASN A 197 -0.41 -8.49 -15.75
N ALA A 198 -0.30 -7.59 -16.73
CA ALA A 198 -0.89 -6.27 -16.67
C ALA A 198 -1.90 -6.01 -17.79
N ASP A 199 -3.09 -5.58 -17.39
CA ASP A 199 -4.11 -4.97 -18.25
C ASP A 199 -4.26 -3.50 -17.85
N ILE A 200 -3.73 -2.61 -18.69
CA ILE A 200 -3.60 -1.18 -18.42
C ILE A 200 -4.50 -0.41 -19.38
N THR A 201 -5.32 0.46 -18.84
CA THR A 201 -6.13 1.40 -19.59
C THR A 201 -5.34 2.69 -19.84
N GLY A 202 -5.20 3.09 -21.10
CA GLY A 202 -4.40 4.24 -21.50
C GLY A 202 -2.95 3.87 -21.81
N SER A 203 -2.09 4.88 -21.82
CA SER A 203 -0.66 4.76 -22.12
C SER A 203 0.20 4.59 -20.89
N VAL A 204 1.35 3.94 -21.08
CA VAL A 204 2.45 3.86 -20.09
C VAL A 204 3.63 4.68 -20.61
N ASP A 205 4.22 5.54 -19.78
CA ASP A 205 5.31 6.40 -20.24
C ASP A 205 6.55 5.60 -20.64
N SER A 206 7.00 4.67 -19.80
CA SER A 206 8.07 3.75 -20.17
C SER A 206 8.03 2.42 -19.42
N VAL A 207 8.49 1.37 -20.08
CA VAL A 207 8.64 0.01 -19.56
C VAL A 207 10.11 -0.40 -19.71
N LEU A 208 10.70 -0.95 -18.65
CA LEU A 208 12.10 -1.38 -18.61
C LEU A 208 12.22 -2.84 -18.18
N ASN A 209 12.88 -3.66 -18.97
CA ASN A 209 13.37 -4.99 -18.63
C ASN A 209 12.39 -5.86 -17.78
N PRO A 210 11.10 -6.01 -18.13
CA PRO A 210 10.24 -6.94 -17.42
C PRO A 210 10.80 -8.36 -17.55
N SER A 211 10.78 -9.13 -16.45
CA SER A 211 11.44 -10.45 -16.44
C SER A 211 10.65 -11.53 -17.19
N GLN A 212 9.32 -11.47 -17.09
CA GLN A 212 8.40 -12.38 -17.80
C GLN A 212 6.94 -11.92 -17.66
N GLY A 213 6.09 -12.45 -18.54
CA GLY A 213 4.64 -12.34 -18.44
C GLY A 213 3.99 -11.60 -19.60
N ARG A 214 2.92 -10.85 -19.33
CA ARG A 214 2.14 -10.17 -20.37
C ARG A 214 1.80 -8.74 -19.93
N ILE A 215 2.06 -7.78 -20.80
CA ILE A 215 1.70 -6.38 -20.60
C ILE A 215 0.80 -5.96 -21.77
N THR A 216 -0.42 -5.53 -21.46
CA THR A 216 -1.39 -4.99 -22.42
C THR A 216 -1.70 -3.56 -22.04
N ALA A 217 -1.51 -2.61 -22.96
CA ALA A 217 -1.82 -1.18 -22.78
C ALA A 217 -2.37 -0.61 -24.09
N ASP A 218 -2.93 0.61 -24.08
CA ASP A 218 -3.30 1.26 -25.31
C ASP A 218 -2.05 1.64 -26.10
N SER A 219 -1.06 2.23 -25.44
CA SER A 219 0.27 2.48 -26.00
C SER A 219 1.37 2.48 -24.93
N ILE A 220 2.62 2.34 -25.35
CA ILE A 220 3.83 2.45 -24.53
C ILE A 220 4.72 3.50 -25.16
N GLY A 221 5.12 4.52 -24.40
CA GLY A 221 5.94 5.61 -24.88
C GLY A 221 7.38 5.17 -25.20
N GLU A 222 8.03 4.50 -24.24
CA GLU A 222 9.36 3.93 -24.41
C GLU A 222 9.39 2.48 -23.89
N LEU A 223 9.89 1.56 -24.71
CA LEU A 223 10.07 0.17 -24.33
C LEU A 223 11.56 -0.19 -24.43
N THR A 224 12.17 -0.55 -23.31
CA THR A 224 13.55 -1.00 -23.26
C THR A 224 13.61 -2.44 -22.77
N ILE A 225 14.09 -3.35 -23.60
CA ILE A 225 14.36 -4.75 -23.26
C ILE A 225 15.80 -5.06 -23.68
N GLU A 226 16.66 -5.29 -22.72
CA GLU A 226 18.09 -5.55 -22.91
C GLU A 226 18.34 -7.07 -22.84
N PRO A 227 18.66 -7.74 -23.95
CA PRO A 227 18.78 -9.20 -24.00
C PRO A 227 19.87 -9.81 -23.11
N ASP A 228 20.82 -8.99 -22.70
CA ASP A 228 21.89 -9.38 -21.75
C ASP A 228 21.42 -9.36 -20.28
N LYS A 229 20.27 -8.73 -20.00
CA LYS A 229 19.68 -8.62 -18.66
C LYS A 229 18.45 -9.48 -18.46
N VAL A 230 17.60 -9.57 -19.46
CA VAL A 230 16.36 -10.36 -19.43
C VAL A 230 16.17 -11.12 -20.74
N ASP A 231 15.44 -12.23 -20.70
CA ASP A 231 15.08 -13.00 -21.91
C ASP A 231 13.84 -12.36 -22.56
N PRO A 232 13.98 -11.71 -23.74
CA PRO A 232 12.86 -11.03 -24.39
C PRO A 232 11.71 -11.98 -24.77
N SER A 233 11.98 -13.27 -24.95
CA SER A 233 10.96 -14.26 -25.34
C SER A 233 9.98 -14.57 -24.22
N LYS A 234 10.28 -14.23 -22.99
CA LYS A 234 9.43 -14.49 -21.81
C LYS A 234 8.37 -13.42 -21.58
N THR A 235 8.46 -12.26 -22.25
CA THR A 235 7.50 -11.17 -22.08
C THR A 235 6.75 -10.90 -23.36
N THR A 236 5.42 -10.91 -23.28
CA THR A 236 4.52 -10.53 -24.38
C THR A 236 4.00 -9.11 -24.16
N ILE A 237 4.27 -8.23 -25.12
CA ILE A 237 3.80 -6.84 -25.14
C ILE A 237 2.67 -6.69 -26.17
N ILE A 238 1.53 -6.10 -25.78
CA ILE A 238 0.38 -5.85 -26.64
C ILE A 238 -0.04 -4.38 -26.51
N CYS A 239 0.07 -3.64 -27.63
CA CYS A 239 -0.47 -2.29 -27.73
C CYS A 239 -1.79 -2.31 -28.53
N ARG A 240 -2.88 -1.80 -27.94
CA ARG A 240 -4.21 -1.83 -28.55
C ARG A 240 -4.37 -0.80 -29.68
N ASP A 241 -3.71 0.37 -29.57
CA ASP A 241 -3.82 1.48 -30.54
C ASP A 241 -2.97 1.29 -31.80
N ASN A 242 -2.32 0.13 -31.99
CA ASN A 242 -1.42 -0.15 -33.10
C ASN A 242 -2.15 -0.62 -34.37
N CYS A 243 -3.35 -0.06 -34.67
CA CYS A 243 -4.06 -0.27 -35.94
C CYS A 243 -3.79 0.88 -36.93
N GLY A 244 -2.55 1.01 -37.39
CA GLY A 244 -2.23 1.78 -38.59
C GLY A 244 -1.38 3.02 -38.37
N GLY A 245 -0.10 2.97 -38.75
CA GLY A 245 0.70 4.16 -39.03
C GLY A 245 2.18 4.04 -38.67
N LYS A 246 2.98 3.81 -39.66
CA LYS A 246 4.42 4.01 -39.80
C LYS A 246 5.22 4.48 -38.56
N GLY A 247 6.05 3.60 -38.05
CA GLY A 247 7.35 3.97 -37.49
C GLY A 247 7.40 4.23 -35.98
N SER A 248 7.06 3.25 -35.15
CA SER A 248 7.57 3.23 -33.79
C SER A 248 8.36 1.93 -33.55
N LYS A 249 9.62 2.07 -33.17
CA LYS A 249 10.52 0.97 -32.77
C LYS A 249 10.14 0.47 -31.35
N GLY A 250 8.89 0.19 -31.09
CA GLY A 250 8.44 -0.10 -29.74
C GLY A 250 7.41 -1.20 -29.55
N CYS A 251 6.88 -1.77 -30.63
CA CYS A 251 5.98 -2.93 -30.55
C CYS A 251 6.34 -3.91 -31.66
N ALA A 252 6.99 -4.98 -31.34
CA ALA A 252 7.18 -6.15 -32.18
C ALA A 252 6.51 -7.35 -31.52
#